data_33cd7b2130a102012ee0f7f1629ac395
#
_entry.id   33cd7b2130a102012ee0f7f1629ac395
#
_cell.length_a   1.000
_cell.length_b   1.000
_cell.length_c   1.000
_cell.angle_alpha   90.00
_cell.angle_beta   90.00
_cell.angle_gamma   90.00
#
_symmetry.space_group_name_H-M   'P 1'
#
loop_
_entity.id
_entity.type
_entity.pdbx_description
1 polymer ?
#
loop_
_entity_poly.entity_id
_entity_poly.type
_entity_poly.pdbx_seq_one_letter_code
_entity_poly.pdbx_strand_id
1 'polypeptide(L)' 'MRQVVLDTETTGLEWQKGNRVVEIGCVELVERRPTGRTFHAYLNPDRDMEPGAQEVTGLTREFLAFI' A
#
# COMPACT_ATOMS: atom_id res chain seq x y z
N MET A 1 16.91 15.39 -12.04
CA MET A 1 16.92 14.50 -10.87
C MET A 1 15.74 13.56 -10.94
N ARG A 2 15.99 12.29 -10.71
CA ARG A 2 14.93 11.28 -10.67
C ARG A 2 14.44 11.13 -9.23
N GLN A 3 13.12 11.11 -9.05
CA GLN A 3 12.47 10.87 -7.76
C GLN A 3 11.43 9.79 -7.91
N VAL A 4 11.22 9.02 -6.85
CA VAL A 4 10.13 8.07 -6.78
C VAL A 4 9.27 8.47 -5.57
N VAL A 5 8.02 8.79 -5.84
CA VAL A 5 7.03 9.07 -4.81
C VAL A 5 6.35 7.77 -4.45
N LEU A 6 6.38 7.42 -3.17
CA LEU A 6 5.92 6.14 -2.65
C LEU A 6 4.82 6.37 -1.64
N ASP A 7 3.74 5.60 -1.77
CA ASP A 7 2.67 5.56 -0.77
C ASP A 7 2.30 4.12 -0.47
N THR A 8 1.90 3.84 0.77
CA THR A 8 1.53 2.50 1.21
C THR A 8 0.24 2.53 2.01
N GLU A 9 -0.49 1.39 1.95
CA GLU A 9 -1.58 1.10 2.86
C GLU A 9 -1.19 -0.09 3.72
N THR A 10 -1.72 -0.13 4.95
CA THR A 10 -1.37 -1.15 5.94
C THR A 10 -2.62 -1.76 6.57
N THR A 11 -2.43 -2.86 7.29
CA THR A 11 -3.51 -3.48 8.06
C THR A 11 -3.95 -2.65 9.26
N GLY A 12 -3.18 -1.66 9.67
CA GLY A 12 -3.47 -0.79 10.81
C GLY A 12 -2.33 0.19 11.05
N LEU A 13 -2.51 1.12 12.01
CA LEU A 13 -1.60 2.24 12.19
C LEU A 13 -0.33 1.90 12.95
N GLU A 14 -0.39 0.93 13.88
CA GLU A 14 0.72 0.66 14.79
C GLU A 14 1.50 -0.57 14.36
N TRP A 15 2.74 -0.38 13.91
CA TRP A 15 3.59 -1.50 13.49
C TRP A 15 3.88 -2.47 14.64
N GLN A 16 3.91 -1.98 15.89
CA GLN A 16 4.17 -2.80 17.08
C GLN A 16 3.09 -3.88 17.29
N LYS A 17 1.91 -3.67 16.73
CA LYS A 17 0.82 -4.64 16.79
C LYS A 17 0.91 -5.69 15.69
N GLY A 18 2.01 -5.74 14.96
CA GLY A 18 2.21 -6.67 13.86
C GLY A 18 1.53 -6.24 12.57
N ASN A 19 1.18 -4.97 12.43
CA ASN A 19 0.57 -4.46 11.20
C ASN A 19 1.56 -4.51 10.03
N ARG A 20 1.05 -4.79 8.84
CA ARG A 20 1.84 -5.05 7.65
C ARG A 20 1.32 -4.25 6.48
N VAL A 21 2.20 -3.98 5.52
CA VAL A 21 1.84 -3.31 4.27
C VAL A 21 0.97 -4.24 3.43
N VAL A 22 -0.10 -3.70 2.85
CA VAL A 22 -1.02 -4.44 1.98
C VAL A 22 -1.11 -3.87 0.57
N GLU A 23 -0.67 -2.64 0.39
CA GLU A 23 -0.67 -2.00 -0.92
C GLU A 23 0.50 -1.03 -0.99
N ILE A 24 1.15 -0.98 -2.17
CA ILE A 24 2.22 -0.03 -2.44
C ILE A 24 1.98 0.58 -3.81
N GLY A 25 2.09 1.90 -3.88
CA GLY A 25 2.02 2.64 -5.13
C GLY A 25 3.23 3.53 -5.28
N CYS A 26 3.82 3.55 -6.47
CA CYS A 26 4.98 4.38 -6.78
C CYS A 26 4.77 5.13 -8.07
N VAL A 27 5.22 6.37 -8.09
CA VAL A 27 5.19 7.23 -9.28
C VAL A 27 6.59 7.80 -9.49
N GLU A 28 7.08 7.68 -10.71
CA GLU A 28 8.38 8.25 -11.07
C GLU A 28 8.24 9.71 -11.52
N LEU A 29 9.11 10.56 -11.00
CA LEU A 29 9.27 11.93 -11.46
C LEU A 29 10.69 12.15 -11.99
N VAL A 30 10.80 12.85 -13.09
CA VAL A 30 12.09 13.34 -13.58
C VAL A 30 11.94 14.85 -13.79
N GLU A 31 12.88 15.61 -13.22
CA GLU A 31 12.80 17.08 -13.24
C GLU A 31 11.45 17.58 -12.73
N ARG A 32 10.95 16.95 -11.66
CA ARG A 32 9.70 17.29 -10.97
C ARG A 32 8.43 17.06 -11.81
N ARG A 33 8.53 16.26 -12.87
CA ARG A 33 7.39 15.95 -13.74
C ARG A 33 7.16 14.45 -13.80
N PRO A 34 5.90 14.00 -13.71
CA PRO A 34 5.59 12.57 -13.88
C PRO A 34 6.06 12.10 -15.24
N THR A 35 6.69 10.92 -15.26
CA THR A 35 7.17 10.31 -16.52
C THR A 35 6.14 9.37 -17.13
N GLY A 36 5.08 9.05 -16.39
CA GLY A 36 4.13 8.00 -16.76
C GLY A 36 4.54 6.61 -16.28
N ARG A 37 5.74 6.46 -15.74
CA ARG A 37 6.16 5.18 -15.16
C ARG A 37 5.63 5.06 -13.73
N THR A 38 4.90 3.99 -13.48
CA THR A 38 4.30 3.71 -12.17
C THR A 38 4.52 2.26 -11.79
N PHE A 39 4.44 2.00 -10.50
CA PHE A 39 4.41 0.64 -9.97
C PHE A 39 3.26 0.55 -8.96
N HIS A 40 2.54 -0.55 -8.97
CA HIS A 40 1.45 -0.78 -8.04
C HIS A 40 1.37 -2.27 -7.72
N ALA A 41 1.24 -2.59 -6.44
CA ALA A 41 1.08 -3.98 -6.02
C ALA A 41 0.26 -4.07 -4.74
N TYR A 42 -0.50 -5.15 -4.63
CA TYR A 42 -1.11 -5.57 -3.37
C TYR A 42 -0.25 -6.67 -2.76
N LEU A 43 -0.27 -6.75 -1.43
CA LEU A 43 0.45 -7.78 -0.69
C LEU A 43 -0.52 -8.49 0.24
N ASN A 44 -0.40 -9.81 0.32
CA ASN A 44 -1.17 -10.60 1.29
C ASN A 44 -0.51 -10.46 2.66
N PRO A 45 -1.18 -9.85 3.66
CA PRO A 45 -0.58 -9.65 4.97
C PRO A 45 -0.63 -10.89 5.85
N ASP A 46 -1.37 -11.92 5.44
CA ASP A 46 -1.61 -13.14 6.21
C ASP A 46 -2.15 -12.84 7.61
N ARG A 47 -3.01 -11.85 7.71
CA ARG A 47 -3.68 -11.42 8.93
C ARG A 47 -4.89 -10.56 8.58
N ASP A 48 -5.74 -10.29 9.58
CA ASP A 48 -6.92 -9.43 9.42
C ASP A 48 -6.51 -7.96 9.21
N MET A 49 -7.33 -7.25 8.43
CA MET A 49 -7.33 -5.80 8.44
C MET A 49 -7.98 -5.32 9.73
N GLU A 50 -7.37 -4.33 10.39
CA GLU A 50 -8.06 -3.65 11.48
C GLU A 50 -9.29 -2.91 10.93
N PRO A 51 -10.41 -2.83 11.68
CA PRO A 51 -11.65 -2.23 11.15
C PRO A 51 -11.46 -0.83 10.58
N GLY A 52 -10.69 0.01 11.25
CA GLY A 52 -10.43 1.37 10.75
C GLY A 52 -9.65 1.38 9.45
N ALA A 53 -8.66 0.50 9.32
CA ALA A 53 -7.87 0.39 8.09
C ALA A 53 -8.73 -0.14 6.94
N GLN A 54 -9.57 -1.12 7.20
CA GLN A 54 -10.48 -1.65 6.19
C GLN A 54 -11.45 -0.58 5.68
N GLU A 55 -11.98 0.23 6.57
CA GLU A 55 -12.89 1.31 6.20
C GLU A 55 -12.20 2.35 5.33
N VAL A 56 -10.99 2.75 5.68
CA VAL A 56 -10.24 3.78 4.95
C VAL A 56 -9.76 3.28 3.59
N THR A 57 -9.23 2.06 3.53
CA THR A 57 -8.61 1.53 2.30
C THR A 57 -9.61 0.82 1.39
N GLY A 58 -10.71 0.32 1.93
CA GLY A 58 -11.63 -0.54 1.21
C GLY A 58 -11.11 -1.94 0.94
N LEU A 59 -9.94 -2.29 1.47
CA LEU A 59 -9.32 -3.60 1.28
C LEU A 59 -9.76 -4.56 2.38
N THR A 60 -10.01 -5.81 2.00
CA THR A 60 -10.44 -6.86 2.91
C THR A 60 -9.42 -8.00 2.94
N ARG A 61 -9.41 -8.74 4.05
CA ARG A 61 -8.58 -9.94 4.13
C ARG A 61 -8.91 -10.94 3.03
N GLU A 62 -10.20 -11.07 2.71
CA GLU A 62 -10.67 -12.01 1.69
C GLU A 62 -10.10 -11.68 0.31
N PHE A 63 -10.12 -10.40 -0.06
CA PHE A 63 -9.51 -9.95 -1.31
C PHE A 63 -8.01 -10.21 -1.32
N LEU A 64 -7.32 -9.85 -0.24
CA LEU A 64 -5.87 -9.96 -0.16
C LEU A 64 -5.39 -11.40 -0.08
N ALA A 65 -6.24 -12.32 0.32
CA ALA A 65 -5.90 -13.74 0.39
C ALA A 65 -5.61 -14.36 -0.99
N PHE A 66 -6.05 -13.71 -2.07
CA PHE A 66 -5.80 -14.16 -3.44
C PHE A 66 -4.49 -13.61 -4.03
N ILE A 67 -3.81 -12.76 -3.29
CA ILE A 67 -2.58 -12.12 -3.77
C ILE A 67 -1.36 -13.00 -3.49
#